data_9e3d39880b72dcdfdae3f74d713247ac
#
_entry.id   9e3d39880b72dcdfdae3f74d713247ac
#
_cell.length_a   1.000
_cell.length_b   1.000
_cell.length_c   1.000
_cell.angle_alpha   90.00
_cell.angle_beta   90.00
_cell.angle_gamma   90.00
#
_symmetry.space_group_name_H-M   'P 1'
#
loop_
_entity.id
_entity.type
_entity.pdbx_description
1 polymer ?
#
loop_
_entity_poly.entity_id
_entity_poly.type
_entity_poly.pdbx_seq_one_letter_code
_entity_poly.pdbx_strand_id
1 'polypeptide(L)'
;ISRKGISNVEQGLVKVTGITTVEGRGLFVRGLEERYNTLLINGLGSPSNNPFQKIIALKQFPTDVVGKLNIYKTFNSNLYADFAGATFDIETLTIDKSFTKIEFGFGYNTQTTLKNFKVNPNAYTMNGYLGLNSRDRQLPGEVNGYVPINYNFTQQESVNSFKDGW
;
A
#
# COMPACT_ATOMS: atom_id res chain seq x y z
N ILE A 1 -3.04 16.39 -11.77
CA ILE A 1 -1.96 15.46 -11.36
C ILE A 1 -2.01 14.19 -12.25
N SER A 2 -3.15 13.59 -12.47
CA SER A 2 -3.32 12.34 -13.24
C SER A 2 -2.82 12.42 -14.70
N ARG A 3 -2.88 13.58 -15.33
CA ARG A 3 -2.39 13.81 -16.72
C ARG A 3 -0.87 13.64 -16.90
N LYS A 4 -0.09 13.53 -15.83
CA LYS A 4 1.38 13.43 -15.88
C LYS A 4 1.93 12.04 -15.52
N GLY A 5 1.08 11.02 -15.49
CA GLY A 5 1.50 9.67 -15.08
C GLY A 5 1.89 9.58 -13.60
N ILE A 6 1.31 10.41 -12.75
CA ILE A 6 1.53 10.42 -11.31
C ILE A 6 0.39 9.62 -10.67
N SER A 7 0.71 8.53 -10.01
CA SER A 7 -0.27 7.62 -9.40
C SER A 7 -0.53 7.89 -7.91
N ASN A 8 0.41 8.52 -7.21
CA ASN A 8 0.27 8.84 -5.80
C ASN A 8 0.84 10.23 -5.45
N VAL A 9 0.52 10.69 -4.25
CA VAL A 9 0.91 12.02 -3.74
C VAL A 9 2.42 12.19 -3.68
N GLU A 10 3.15 11.18 -3.25
CA GLU A 10 4.60 11.25 -3.12
C GLU A 10 5.30 11.54 -4.45
N GLN A 11 4.90 10.86 -5.53
CA GLN A 11 5.43 11.12 -6.87
C GLN A 11 5.15 12.55 -7.35
N GLY A 12 4.02 13.12 -6.92
CA GLY A 12 3.69 14.52 -7.19
C GLY A 12 4.60 15.48 -6.44
N LEU A 13 4.90 15.18 -5.19
CA LEU A 13 5.71 16.03 -4.30
C LEU A 13 7.17 16.12 -4.73
N VAL A 14 7.75 15.04 -5.22
CA VAL A 14 9.16 15.05 -5.71
C VAL A 14 9.38 16.07 -6.84
N LYS A 15 8.33 16.45 -7.54
CA LYS A 15 8.39 17.50 -8.59
C LYS A 15 8.35 18.93 -8.03
N VAL A 16 8.16 19.07 -6.72
CA VAL A 16 8.12 20.38 -6.03
C VAL A 16 9.52 20.74 -5.55
N THR A 17 10.01 21.91 -5.93
CA THR A 17 11.34 22.38 -5.52
C THR A 17 11.56 22.33 -4.02
N GLY A 18 12.69 21.75 -3.60
CA GLY A 18 13.06 21.62 -2.18
C GLY A 18 12.40 20.45 -1.47
N ILE A 19 11.80 19.53 -2.20
CA ILE A 19 11.27 18.26 -1.66
C ILE A 19 11.99 17.12 -2.37
N THR A 20 12.52 16.19 -1.58
CA THR A 20 13.18 14.98 -2.07
C THR A 20 12.72 13.78 -1.25
N THR A 21 12.73 12.59 -1.84
CA THR A 21 12.48 11.33 -1.14
C THR A 21 13.75 10.52 -1.05
N VAL A 22 13.97 9.89 0.08
CA VAL A 22 15.06 8.95 0.29
C VAL A 22 14.46 7.61 0.68
N GLU A 23 14.82 6.58 -0.05
CA GLU A 23 14.30 5.23 0.20
C GLU A 23 14.63 4.79 1.63
N GLY A 24 13.63 4.28 2.34
CA GLY A 24 13.75 3.88 3.75
C GLY A 24 13.78 5.01 4.77
N ARG A 25 13.91 6.28 4.34
CA ARG A 25 13.97 7.45 5.22
C ARG A 25 12.80 8.43 5.05
N GLY A 26 11.98 8.24 4.02
CA GLY A 26 10.80 9.06 3.75
C GLY A 26 11.09 10.39 3.06
N LEU A 27 10.31 11.40 3.37
CA LEU A 27 10.26 12.67 2.67
C LEU A 27 11.13 13.74 3.36
N PHE A 28 12.05 14.33 2.61
CA PHE A 28 12.90 15.42 3.05
C PHE A 28 12.41 16.75 2.48
N VAL A 29 12.28 17.75 3.34
CA VAL A 29 11.93 19.11 2.93
C VAL A 29 13.07 20.05 3.31
N ARG A 30 13.67 20.71 2.33
CA ARG A 30 14.83 21.60 2.56
C ARG A 30 15.98 20.93 3.32
N GLY A 31 16.18 19.61 3.11
CA GLY A 31 17.19 18.82 3.80
C GLY A 31 16.79 18.34 5.20
N LEU A 32 15.62 18.72 5.70
CA LEU A 32 15.08 18.22 6.96
C LEU A 32 14.32 16.93 6.77
N GLU A 33 14.56 15.96 7.64
CA GLU A 33 13.95 14.64 7.61
C GLU A 33 12.44 14.67 7.89
N GLU A 34 11.78 13.56 7.60
CA GLU A 34 10.33 13.37 7.76
C GLU A 34 9.81 13.74 9.14
N ARG A 35 10.58 13.48 10.20
CA ARG A 35 10.20 13.82 11.60
C ARG A 35 9.89 15.29 11.84
N TYR A 36 10.41 16.16 10.99
CA TYR A 36 10.19 17.62 11.07
C TYR A 36 9.00 18.10 10.23
N ASN A 37 8.31 17.18 9.59
CA ASN A 37 7.12 17.46 8.80
C ASN A 37 5.85 17.11 9.58
N THR A 38 4.74 17.70 9.20
CA THR A 38 3.40 17.39 9.74
C THR A 38 2.45 17.06 8.60
N LEU A 39 1.59 16.08 8.80
CA LEU A 39 0.54 15.70 7.87
C LEU A 39 -0.83 16.05 8.44
N LEU A 40 -1.59 16.78 7.65
CA LEU A 40 -3.00 17.02 7.88
C LEU A 40 -3.82 16.31 6.81
N ILE A 41 -4.99 15.86 7.20
CA ILE A 41 -6.02 15.34 6.29
C ILE A 41 -7.28 16.16 6.57
N ASN A 42 -7.71 16.92 5.58
CA ASN A 42 -8.83 17.87 5.70
C ASN A 42 -8.65 18.83 6.90
N GLY A 43 -7.43 19.32 7.09
CA GLY A 43 -7.08 20.24 8.18
C GLY A 43 -6.87 19.59 9.57
N LEU A 44 -7.06 18.29 9.70
CA LEU A 44 -6.89 17.57 10.96
C LEU A 44 -5.56 16.79 10.97
N GLY A 45 -4.85 16.85 12.10
CA GLY A 45 -3.58 16.15 12.28
C GLY A 45 -3.76 14.64 12.17
N SER A 46 -2.94 14.01 11.33
CA SER A 46 -2.95 12.56 11.14
C SER A 46 -1.65 11.95 11.65
N PRO A 47 -1.68 11.23 12.80
CA PRO A 47 -0.51 10.54 13.33
C PRO A 47 -0.18 9.30 12.51
N SER A 48 1.10 8.94 12.45
CA SER A 48 1.54 7.69 11.86
C SER A 48 1.35 6.52 12.82
N ASN A 49 1.01 5.36 12.27
CA ASN A 49 1.00 4.10 13.02
C ASN A 49 2.40 3.49 13.19
N ASN A 50 3.40 4.04 12.48
CA ASN A 50 4.78 3.60 12.58
C ASN A 50 5.50 4.43 13.65
N PRO A 51 6.06 3.83 14.72
CA PRO A 51 6.72 4.58 15.79
C PRO A 51 8.00 5.30 15.34
N PHE A 52 8.56 4.90 14.19
CA PHE A 52 9.76 5.54 13.63
C PHE A 52 9.47 6.65 12.62
N GLN A 53 8.20 6.87 12.28
CA GLN A 53 7.77 7.87 11.30
C GLN A 53 6.70 8.76 11.90
N LYS A 54 6.87 10.08 11.77
CA LYS A 54 5.89 11.04 12.29
C LYS A 54 4.64 11.14 11.42
N ILE A 55 4.78 10.95 10.11
CA ILE A 55 3.68 11.05 9.15
C ILE A 55 3.42 9.71 8.45
N ILE A 56 2.19 9.51 8.02
CA ILE A 56 1.83 8.36 7.18
C ILE A 56 2.53 8.51 5.84
N ALA A 57 3.08 7.41 5.31
CA ALA A 57 3.76 7.41 4.03
C ALA A 57 2.85 7.93 2.90
N LEU A 58 3.23 9.03 2.27
CA LEU A 58 2.41 9.75 1.28
C LEU A 58 2.15 8.94 -0.01
N LYS A 59 2.91 7.88 -0.24
CA LYS A 59 2.63 6.88 -1.29
C LYS A 59 1.32 6.12 -1.11
N GLN A 60 0.77 6.10 0.12
CA GLN A 60 -0.51 5.43 0.42
C GLN A 60 -1.73 6.24 -0.07
N PHE A 61 -1.52 7.49 -0.45
CA PHE A 61 -2.60 8.34 -0.96
C PHE A 61 -2.59 8.34 -2.50
N PRO A 62 -3.47 7.55 -3.15
CA PRO A 62 -3.61 7.58 -4.60
C PRO A 62 -4.19 8.92 -5.05
N THR A 63 -3.81 9.37 -6.23
CA THR A 63 -4.27 10.65 -6.77
C THR A 63 -5.77 10.72 -7.01
N ASP A 64 -6.43 9.56 -7.10
CA ASP A 64 -7.87 9.47 -7.37
C ASP A 64 -8.74 9.86 -6.17
N VAL A 65 -8.17 9.83 -4.95
CA VAL A 65 -8.88 10.24 -3.72
C VAL A 65 -8.49 11.62 -3.21
N VAL A 66 -7.48 12.24 -3.84
CA VAL A 66 -6.94 13.54 -3.44
C VAL A 66 -7.50 14.64 -4.34
N GLY A 67 -8.30 15.52 -3.78
CA GLY A 67 -8.81 16.72 -4.46
C GLY A 67 -7.73 17.79 -4.59
N LYS A 68 -7.05 18.08 -3.48
CA LYS A 68 -6.03 19.11 -3.40
C LYS A 68 -4.95 18.74 -2.39
N LEU A 69 -3.73 19.15 -2.68
CA LEU A 69 -2.60 19.05 -1.76
C LEU A 69 -2.03 20.45 -1.52
N ASN A 70 -2.13 20.92 -0.29
CA ASN A 70 -1.50 22.16 0.15
C ASN A 70 -0.16 21.85 0.83
N ILE A 71 0.85 22.64 0.54
CA ILE A 71 2.19 22.49 1.10
C ILE A 71 2.58 23.81 1.74
N TYR A 72 2.64 23.81 3.06
CA TYR A 72 3.04 24.98 3.83
C TYR A 72 4.48 24.81 4.30
N LYS A 73 5.39 25.59 3.74
CA LYS A 73 6.83 25.59 4.10
C LYS A 73 7.18 26.67 5.11
N THR A 74 6.22 27.51 5.46
CA THR A 74 6.34 28.57 6.46
C THR A 74 5.16 28.51 7.41
N PHE A 75 5.38 28.95 8.64
CA PHE A 75 4.32 29.00 9.65
C PHE A 75 3.20 29.95 9.23
N ASN A 76 1.98 29.54 9.50
CA ASN A 76 0.76 30.31 9.42
C ASN A 76 -0.04 30.08 10.70
N SER A 77 -0.75 31.07 11.19
CA SER A 77 -1.54 31.00 12.43
C SER A 77 -2.61 29.91 12.44
N ASN A 78 -3.02 29.42 11.27
CA ASN A 78 -3.99 28.33 11.11
C ASN A 78 -3.36 26.93 11.15
N LEU A 79 -2.03 26.83 11.33
CA LEU A 79 -1.31 25.58 11.34
C LEU A 79 -0.80 25.24 12.73
N TYR A 80 -0.63 23.95 13.01
CA TYR A 80 0.09 23.51 14.19
C TYR A 80 1.56 23.94 14.10
N ALA A 81 2.13 24.43 15.22
CA ALA A 81 3.50 24.95 15.28
C ALA A 81 4.58 23.87 15.46
N ASP A 82 4.25 22.61 15.24
CA ASP A 82 5.09 21.44 15.52
C ASP A 82 5.91 20.95 14.31
N PHE A 83 6.10 21.81 13.31
CA PHE A 83 6.90 21.48 12.12
C PHE A 83 8.06 22.48 11.93
N ALA A 84 9.16 21.98 11.35
CA ALA A 84 10.29 22.78 10.90
C ALA A 84 10.55 22.61 9.38
N GLY A 85 10.12 21.51 8.81
CA GLY A 85 10.22 21.23 7.38
C GLY A 85 9.04 21.81 6.60
N ALA A 86 7.93 21.08 6.59
CA ALA A 86 6.66 21.51 5.98
C ALA A 86 5.47 20.86 6.67
N THR A 87 4.32 21.50 6.52
CA THR A 87 3.01 20.88 6.73
C THR A 87 2.40 20.54 5.39
N PHE A 88 2.03 19.28 5.23
CA PHE A 88 1.28 18.77 4.09
C PHE A 88 -0.18 18.63 4.50
N ASP A 89 -1.09 19.27 3.78
CA ASP A 89 -2.52 19.14 4.03
C ASP A 89 -3.19 18.53 2.79
N ILE A 90 -3.69 17.32 2.95
CA ILE A 90 -4.39 16.56 1.92
C ILE A 90 -5.88 16.82 2.08
N GLU A 91 -6.46 17.56 1.17
CA GLU A 91 -7.90 17.69 1.03
C GLU A 91 -8.41 16.53 0.17
N THR A 92 -9.31 15.73 0.73
CA THR A 92 -9.91 14.61 0.00
C THR A 92 -10.86 15.09 -1.07
N LEU A 93 -10.98 14.32 -2.15
CA LEU A 93 -11.92 14.62 -3.23
C LEU A 93 -13.35 14.51 -2.72
N THR A 94 -14.13 15.55 -2.90
CA THR A 94 -15.58 15.50 -2.67
C THR A 94 -16.24 14.87 -3.90
N ILE A 95 -16.91 13.73 -3.72
CA ILE A 95 -17.59 13.02 -4.79
C ILE A 95 -19.09 13.32 -4.70
N ASP A 96 -19.57 14.18 -5.59
CA ASP A 96 -20.99 14.59 -5.64
C ASP A 96 -21.88 13.58 -6.37
N LYS A 97 -21.28 12.67 -7.16
CA LYS A 97 -22.02 11.69 -7.98
C LYS A 97 -21.38 10.32 -7.87
N SER A 98 -22.20 9.30 -7.78
CA SER A 98 -21.73 7.92 -7.88
C SER A 98 -21.14 7.66 -9.27
N PHE A 99 -19.97 7.04 -9.32
CA PHE A 99 -19.35 6.59 -10.56
C PHE A 99 -18.80 5.17 -10.39
N THR A 100 -18.79 4.45 -11.49
CA THR A 100 -18.14 3.13 -11.56
C THR A 100 -16.98 3.23 -12.54
N LYS A 101 -15.79 2.84 -12.08
CA LYS A 101 -14.59 2.81 -12.89
C LYS A 101 -14.17 1.35 -13.11
N ILE A 102 -14.06 0.95 -14.36
CA ILE A 102 -13.59 -0.39 -14.74
C ILE A 102 -12.27 -0.18 -15.48
N GLU A 103 -11.21 -0.78 -14.97
CA GLU A 103 -9.88 -0.71 -15.58
C GLU A 103 -9.43 -2.09 -16.04
N PHE A 104 -8.98 -2.18 -17.27
CA PHE A 104 -8.34 -3.37 -17.83
C PHE A 104 -6.86 -3.09 -18.04
N GLY A 105 -6.00 -3.90 -17.42
CA GLY A 105 -4.56 -3.79 -17.56
C GLY A 105 -3.99 -5.04 -18.26
N PHE A 106 -3.15 -4.84 -19.27
CA PHE A 106 -2.38 -5.91 -19.89
C PHE A 106 -0.91 -5.70 -19.56
N GLY A 107 -0.26 -6.76 -19.06
CA GLY A 107 1.17 -6.77 -18.77
C GLY A 107 1.89 -7.80 -19.62
N TYR A 108 3.03 -7.43 -20.18
CA TYR A 108 3.92 -8.35 -20.90
C TYR A 108 5.33 -8.26 -20.30
N ASN A 109 5.88 -9.42 -19.99
CA ASN A 109 7.26 -9.53 -19.54
C ASN A 109 8.01 -10.49 -20.46
N THR A 110 9.08 -10.00 -21.06
CA THR A 110 9.88 -10.74 -22.05
C THR A 110 10.51 -12.01 -21.49
N GLN A 111 10.71 -12.08 -20.18
CA GLN A 111 11.34 -13.22 -19.52
C GLN A 111 10.36 -14.29 -19.06
N THR A 112 9.10 -13.93 -18.78
CA THR A 112 8.13 -14.84 -18.16
C THR A 112 6.85 -15.05 -18.96
N THR A 113 6.37 -14.04 -19.71
CA THR A 113 5.12 -14.16 -20.46
C THR A 113 5.29 -15.13 -21.62
N LEU A 114 4.39 -16.11 -21.73
CA LEU A 114 4.41 -17.19 -22.70
C LEU A 114 5.63 -18.14 -22.62
N LYS A 115 6.34 -18.14 -21.49
CA LYS A 115 7.40 -19.12 -21.20
C LYS A 115 6.87 -20.27 -20.38
N ASN A 116 7.48 -21.44 -20.56
CA ASN A 116 7.17 -22.60 -19.73
C ASN A 116 7.72 -22.38 -18.32
N PHE A 117 6.84 -22.43 -17.32
CA PHE A 117 7.21 -22.41 -15.91
C PHE A 117 6.32 -23.36 -15.12
N LYS A 118 6.81 -23.78 -13.97
CA LYS A 118 6.04 -24.67 -13.10
C LYS A 118 4.96 -23.87 -12.37
N VAL A 119 3.73 -24.30 -12.50
CA VAL A 119 2.58 -23.74 -11.79
C VAL A 119 1.82 -24.85 -11.08
N ASN A 120 1.12 -24.48 -10.02
CA ASN A 120 0.18 -25.40 -9.41
C ASN A 120 -0.91 -25.77 -10.42
N PRO A 121 -1.26 -27.06 -10.61
CA PRO A 121 -2.31 -27.51 -11.53
C PRO A 121 -3.63 -26.77 -11.37
N ASN A 122 -3.96 -26.38 -10.15
CA ASN A 122 -5.19 -25.65 -9.85
C ASN A 122 -5.22 -24.22 -10.39
N ALA A 123 -4.08 -23.66 -10.79
CA ALA A 123 -4.02 -22.33 -11.43
C ALA A 123 -4.78 -22.30 -12.77
N TYR A 124 -4.94 -23.45 -13.44
CA TYR A 124 -5.68 -23.57 -14.70
C TYR A 124 -7.19 -23.79 -14.51
N THR A 125 -7.66 -23.91 -13.28
CA THR A 125 -9.11 -23.97 -12.99
C THR A 125 -9.74 -22.58 -13.09
N MET A 126 -11.05 -22.50 -13.30
CA MET A 126 -11.78 -21.23 -13.32
C MET A 126 -11.57 -20.45 -12.00
N ASN A 127 -11.56 -21.12 -10.88
CA ASN A 127 -11.30 -20.50 -9.57
C ASN A 127 -9.86 -19.98 -9.47
N GLY A 128 -8.88 -20.70 -9.98
CA GLY A 128 -7.50 -20.24 -10.03
C GLY A 128 -7.33 -19.02 -10.94
N TYR A 129 -8.00 -19.01 -12.07
CA TYR A 129 -7.97 -17.90 -13.02
C TYR A 129 -8.59 -16.61 -12.47
N LEU A 130 -9.69 -16.75 -11.73
CA LEU A 130 -10.37 -15.63 -11.06
C LEU A 130 -9.76 -15.25 -9.70
N GLY A 131 -8.71 -15.95 -9.25
CA GLY A 131 -8.10 -15.72 -7.94
C GLY A 131 -8.99 -16.12 -6.77
N LEU A 132 -10.04 -16.91 -7.03
CA LEU A 132 -10.96 -17.38 -5.98
C LEU A 132 -10.32 -18.53 -5.20
N ASN A 133 -10.68 -18.61 -3.92
CA ASN A 133 -10.20 -19.71 -3.07
C ASN A 133 -10.75 -21.05 -3.57
N SER A 134 -9.87 -22.01 -3.80
CA SER A 134 -10.24 -23.38 -4.13
C SER A 134 -10.15 -24.27 -2.89
N ARG A 135 -10.88 -25.40 -2.93
CA ARG A 135 -10.88 -26.38 -1.84
C ARG A 135 -9.47 -26.87 -1.48
N ASP A 136 -8.59 -26.92 -2.47
CA ASP A 136 -7.20 -27.36 -2.36
C ASP A 136 -6.29 -26.37 -1.61
N ARG A 137 -6.77 -25.15 -1.34
CA ARG A 137 -6.09 -24.13 -0.54
C ARG A 137 -6.65 -24.04 0.89
N GLN A 138 -7.59 -24.88 1.26
CA GLN A 138 -8.08 -24.93 2.61
C GLN A 138 -7.03 -25.60 3.50
N LEU A 139 -6.99 -25.17 4.76
CA LEU A 139 -6.16 -25.84 5.74
C LEU A 139 -6.57 -27.32 5.84
N PRO A 140 -5.61 -28.25 5.93
CA PRO A 140 -5.89 -29.64 6.17
C PRO A 140 -6.82 -29.81 7.37
N GLY A 141 -7.65 -30.87 7.36
CA GLY A 141 -8.64 -31.10 8.40
C GLY A 141 -8.04 -31.19 9.81
N GLU A 142 -6.82 -31.69 9.92
CA GLU A 142 -6.05 -31.78 11.16
C GLU A 142 -5.63 -30.40 11.71
N VAL A 143 -5.56 -29.38 10.85
CA VAL A 143 -5.18 -28.00 11.20
C VAL A 143 -6.38 -27.08 11.20
N ASN A 144 -7.57 -27.60 10.88
CA ASN A 144 -8.80 -26.83 10.81
C ASN A 144 -9.38 -26.60 12.21
N GLY A 145 -8.91 -25.53 12.86
CA GLY A 145 -9.32 -25.15 14.19
C GLY A 145 -8.17 -24.54 15.01
N TYR A 146 -8.42 -24.36 16.29
CA TYR A 146 -7.38 -23.90 17.22
C TYR A 146 -6.37 -25.05 17.46
N VAL A 147 -5.14 -24.87 16.95
CA VAL A 147 -4.02 -25.77 17.24
C VAL A 147 -3.22 -25.15 18.37
N PRO A 148 -3.06 -25.83 19.52
CA PRO A 148 -2.21 -25.34 20.60
C PRO A 148 -0.76 -25.12 20.13
N ILE A 149 -0.11 -24.08 20.63
CA ILE A 149 1.30 -23.75 20.27
C ILE A 149 2.25 -24.94 20.47
N ASN A 150 1.94 -25.83 21.39
CA ASN A 150 2.75 -27.01 21.73
C ASN A 150 2.29 -28.29 21.01
N TYR A 151 1.41 -28.18 20.03
CA TYR A 151 0.97 -29.35 19.28
C TYR A 151 2.08 -29.81 18.32
N ASN A 152 2.60 -31.00 18.55
CA ASN A 152 3.55 -31.64 17.65
C ASN A 152 2.80 -32.61 16.74
N PHE A 153 2.76 -32.31 15.46
CA PHE A 153 2.25 -33.23 14.47
C PHE A 153 3.11 -34.50 14.42
N THR A 154 2.47 -35.63 14.36
CA THR A 154 3.16 -36.87 14.02
C THR A 154 3.66 -36.77 12.57
N GLN A 155 4.68 -37.56 12.23
CA GLN A 155 5.20 -37.58 10.85
C GLN A 155 4.10 -37.90 9.82
N GLN A 156 3.19 -38.80 10.18
CA GLN A 156 2.08 -39.20 9.31
C GLN A 156 1.05 -38.07 9.12
N GLU A 157 0.72 -37.34 10.17
CA GLU A 157 -0.18 -36.17 10.10
C GLU A 157 0.47 -35.06 9.29
N SER A 158 1.75 -34.80 9.46
CA SER A 158 2.49 -33.83 8.65
C SER A 158 2.46 -34.19 7.16
N VAL A 159 2.74 -35.46 6.83
CA VAL A 159 2.69 -35.92 5.43
C VAL A 159 1.30 -35.79 4.86
N ASN A 160 0.25 -36.19 5.60
CA ASN A 160 -1.13 -36.10 5.13
C ASN A 160 -1.58 -34.65 4.98
N SER A 161 -1.17 -33.77 5.91
CA SER A 161 -1.54 -32.36 5.89
C SER A 161 -0.96 -31.62 4.68
N PHE A 162 0.20 -32.03 4.19
CA PHE A 162 0.88 -31.34 3.06
C PHE A 162 0.77 -32.10 1.73
N LYS A 163 0.25 -33.32 1.73
CA LYS A 163 0.17 -34.16 0.52
C LYS A 163 -0.78 -33.59 -0.54
N ASP A 164 -1.84 -32.95 -0.12
CA ASP A 164 -2.91 -32.45 -0.99
C ASP A 164 -2.86 -30.92 -1.18
N GLY A 165 -1.93 -30.24 -0.52
CA GLY A 165 -1.82 -28.76 -0.56
C GLY A 165 -0.70 -28.19 -1.43
N TRP A 166 0.15 -29.07 -2.02
CA TRP A 166 1.33 -28.64 -2.81
C TRP A 166 1.50 -29.39 -4.12
#